data_3b8d78b6bae3a9421b5c58552fddada7
#
_entry.id   3b8d78b6bae3a9421b5c58552fddada7
#
_cell.length_a   1.000
_cell.length_b   1.000
_cell.length_c   1.000
_cell.angle_alpha   90.00
_cell.angle_beta   90.00
_cell.angle_gamma   90.00
#
_symmetry.space_group_name_H-M   'P 1'
#
loop_
_entity.id
_entity.type
_entity.pdbx_description
1 polymer ?
#
loop_
_entity_poly.entity_id
_entity_poly.type
_entity_poly.pdbx_seq_one_letter_code
_entity_poly.pdbx_strand_id
1 'polypeptide(L)'
;MSGTFEDIHVPPTLISFAVTTDELCKVVSPEFKGRGHEVVWLRPELGEDGLPKAESLIKNFKLVRTLVDNGLVAACYTPGFGGPAEAVFKMAIGNNIGFEFDESISMREMFGYAYGSFIIETSKDIDLTADMKLLGKTVSRESIGSKKGRVRLLALNALYEGKLEPVYSCNIKTSEERIPEMIYRTRSDAEPSKAVEKPRFLIPVFPGTNCEYDTARAVENAGGEAEIFVVNNLTADHLKRSVKEFAAALAKANVLFIPGGFSGADEPDGSGKFITSFLRNEAISVELMKLLNERDGLVAGICNGFQALIKLGLLPYGEIGVQKENSPTLTFNNIGRHQSKLVRTKVCSTRSPWLRKASVGQILTVPISHGEGRFV
;
A
#
# COMPACT_ATOMS: atom_id res chain seq x y z
N MET A 1 -8.28 4.98 -18.20
CA MET A 1 -9.01 3.72 -17.96
C MET A 1 -10.49 4.00 -18.05
N SER A 2 -11.24 3.13 -18.72
CA SER A 2 -12.69 3.15 -18.79
C SER A 2 -13.15 1.74 -19.11
N GLY A 3 -14.35 1.37 -18.71
CA GLY A 3 -14.90 0.05 -19.00
C GLY A 3 -16.21 -0.19 -18.27
N THR A 4 -16.88 -1.26 -18.65
CA THR A 4 -18.08 -1.73 -17.99
C THR A 4 -17.88 -3.21 -17.64
N PHE A 5 -18.17 -3.56 -16.41
CA PHE A 5 -18.21 -4.94 -15.95
C PHE A 5 -19.54 -5.14 -15.20
N GLU A 6 -20.42 -5.96 -15.76
CA GLU A 6 -21.79 -6.10 -15.29
C GLU A 6 -22.48 -4.73 -15.14
N ASP A 7 -22.92 -4.36 -13.94
CA ASP A 7 -23.57 -3.08 -13.63
C ASP A 7 -22.58 -1.98 -13.19
N ILE A 8 -21.29 -2.27 -13.18
CA ILE A 8 -20.24 -1.31 -12.80
C ILE A 8 -19.73 -0.58 -14.03
N HIS A 9 -19.95 0.73 -14.07
CA HIS A 9 -19.45 1.59 -15.12
C HIS A 9 -18.28 2.43 -14.61
N VAL A 10 -17.07 2.19 -15.14
CA VAL A 10 -15.90 3.02 -14.85
C VAL A 10 -15.83 4.15 -15.87
N PRO A 11 -15.98 5.42 -15.44
CA PRO A 11 -15.91 6.56 -16.36
C PRO A 11 -14.50 6.68 -16.94
N PRO A 12 -14.36 7.34 -18.11
CA PRO A 12 -13.05 7.64 -18.66
C PRO A 12 -12.19 8.37 -17.62
N THR A 13 -11.07 7.76 -17.24
CA THR A 13 -10.19 8.27 -16.20
C THR A 13 -8.76 8.33 -16.72
N LEU A 14 -8.14 9.52 -16.66
CA LEU A 14 -6.72 9.73 -16.89
C LEU A 14 -6.00 9.83 -15.55
N ILE A 15 -5.03 8.97 -15.34
CA ILE A 15 -4.17 9.01 -14.15
C ILE A 15 -2.78 9.42 -14.62
N SER A 16 -2.29 10.56 -14.11
CA SER A 16 -0.92 11.01 -14.30
C SER A 16 -0.12 10.70 -13.03
N PHE A 17 1.07 10.17 -13.22
CA PHE A 17 1.89 9.64 -12.15
C PHE A 17 3.36 10.01 -12.39
N ALA A 18 3.99 10.59 -11.38
CA ALA A 18 5.39 10.98 -11.43
C ALA A 18 6.12 10.63 -10.13
N VAL A 19 7.34 10.15 -10.25
CA VAL A 19 8.23 9.82 -9.13
C VAL A 19 9.57 10.50 -9.31
N THR A 20 10.08 11.06 -8.23
CA THR A 20 11.44 11.60 -8.16
C THR A 20 12.07 11.25 -6.82
N THR A 21 13.38 11.47 -6.70
CA THR A 21 14.13 11.30 -5.46
C THR A 21 14.71 12.65 -5.02
N ASP A 22 14.81 12.86 -3.70
CA ASP A 22 15.46 14.03 -3.13
C ASP A 22 16.12 13.65 -1.78
N GLU A 23 16.87 14.57 -1.21
CA GLU A 23 17.39 14.44 0.15
C GLU A 23 16.24 14.54 1.16
N LEU A 24 16.23 13.65 2.15
CA LEU A 24 15.14 13.56 3.12
C LEU A 24 14.84 14.89 3.85
N CYS A 25 15.87 15.68 4.13
CA CYS A 25 15.73 16.98 4.77
C CYS A 25 15.05 18.06 3.91
N LYS A 26 14.92 17.81 2.60
CA LYS A 26 14.23 18.69 1.63
C LYS A 26 12.82 18.21 1.28
N VAL A 27 12.38 17.11 1.85
CA VAL A 27 11.02 16.60 1.65
C VAL A 27 10.08 17.35 2.60
N VAL A 28 9.09 18.03 2.01
CA VAL A 28 8.07 18.79 2.75
C VAL A 28 6.72 18.09 2.63
N SER A 29 6.09 17.81 3.75
CA SER A 29 4.75 17.21 3.79
C SER A 29 3.64 18.28 3.86
N PRO A 30 2.40 17.93 3.51
CA PRO A 30 1.35 18.93 3.29
C PRO A 30 0.69 19.46 4.57
N GLU A 31 0.70 18.74 5.68
CA GLU A 31 -0.01 19.15 6.91
C GLU A 31 0.68 20.33 7.60
N PHE A 32 -0.11 21.27 8.17
CA PHE A 32 0.43 22.39 8.97
C PHE A 32 1.30 21.92 10.13
N LYS A 33 2.44 22.60 10.35
CA LYS A 33 3.45 22.23 11.37
C LYS A 33 3.41 23.10 12.61
N GLY A 34 3.07 24.37 12.45
CA GLY A 34 3.14 25.33 13.53
C GLY A 34 1.86 26.12 13.75
N ARG A 35 1.79 26.82 14.88
CA ARG A 35 0.70 27.73 15.22
C ARG A 35 1.21 29.16 15.16
N GLY A 36 0.43 30.06 14.57
CA GLY A 36 0.83 31.46 14.34
C GLY A 36 1.68 31.67 13.09
N HIS A 37 1.93 30.63 12.33
CA HIS A 37 2.68 30.73 11.06
C HIS A 37 1.85 31.42 9.99
N GLU A 38 2.50 32.21 9.16
CA GLU A 38 1.90 32.75 7.95
C GLU A 38 1.73 31.67 6.90
N VAL A 39 0.64 31.77 6.15
CA VAL A 39 0.37 30.90 5.00
C VAL A 39 0.19 31.74 3.78
N VAL A 40 0.99 31.46 2.78
CA VAL A 40 1.07 32.22 1.54
C VAL A 40 0.46 31.41 0.40
N TRP A 41 -0.26 32.10 -0.47
CA TRP A 41 -0.80 31.55 -1.70
C TRP A 41 0.03 32.07 -2.89
N LEU A 42 0.80 31.20 -3.51
CA LEU A 42 1.59 31.45 -4.71
C LEU A 42 0.75 31.06 -5.92
N ARG A 43 0.43 32.02 -6.80
CA ARG A 43 -0.48 31.87 -7.94
C ARG A 43 0.27 31.94 -9.26
N PRO A 44 -0.07 31.08 -10.25
CA PRO A 44 0.37 31.29 -11.61
C PRO A 44 -0.46 32.38 -12.29
N GLU A 45 0.08 32.99 -13.32
CA GLU A 45 -0.70 33.75 -14.28
C GLU A 45 -1.60 32.82 -15.10
N LEU A 46 -2.82 33.23 -15.34
CA LEU A 46 -3.79 32.50 -16.18
C LEU A 46 -3.84 33.06 -17.58
N GLY A 47 -4.02 32.19 -18.56
CA GLY A 47 -4.36 32.56 -19.93
C GLY A 47 -5.83 32.99 -20.10
N GLU A 48 -6.21 33.41 -21.29
CA GLU A 48 -7.61 33.75 -21.63
C GLU A 48 -8.54 32.53 -21.53
N ASP A 49 -7.99 31.33 -21.68
CA ASP A 49 -8.66 30.04 -21.52
C ASP A 49 -8.85 29.63 -20.06
N GLY A 50 -8.34 30.42 -19.11
CA GLY A 50 -8.37 30.14 -17.68
C GLY A 50 -7.34 29.08 -17.21
N LEU A 51 -6.47 28.62 -18.10
CA LEU A 51 -5.40 27.68 -17.74
C LEU A 51 -4.13 28.41 -17.28
N PRO A 52 -3.33 27.83 -16.40
CA PRO A 52 -2.06 28.40 -16.01
C PRO A 52 -1.07 28.51 -17.18
N LYS A 53 -0.43 29.67 -17.34
CA LYS A 53 0.63 29.86 -18.31
C LYS A 53 1.87 29.06 -17.93
N ALA A 54 2.43 28.30 -18.87
CA ALA A 54 3.57 27.40 -18.62
C ALA A 54 4.79 28.12 -18.04
N GLU A 55 5.12 29.32 -18.54
CA GLU A 55 6.25 30.13 -18.07
C GLU A 55 6.08 30.53 -16.59
N SER A 56 4.86 30.94 -16.22
CA SER A 56 4.54 31.28 -14.83
C SER A 56 4.60 30.05 -13.92
N LEU A 57 4.12 28.88 -14.37
CA LEU A 57 4.26 27.63 -13.62
C LEU A 57 5.71 27.28 -13.36
N ILE A 58 6.55 27.32 -14.39
CA ILE A 58 7.99 27.00 -14.26
C ILE A 58 8.68 27.99 -13.29
N LYS A 59 8.34 29.28 -13.36
CA LYS A 59 8.83 30.28 -12.42
C LYS A 59 8.43 29.92 -10.98
N ASN A 60 7.17 29.57 -10.76
CA ASN A 60 6.66 29.23 -9.44
C ASN A 60 7.28 27.94 -8.90
N PHE A 61 7.46 26.91 -9.72
CA PHE A 61 8.15 25.67 -9.31
C PHE A 61 9.59 25.95 -8.86
N LYS A 62 10.34 26.78 -9.58
CA LYS A 62 11.68 27.19 -9.20
C LYS A 62 11.69 27.98 -7.88
N LEU A 63 10.72 28.87 -7.69
CA LEU A 63 10.58 29.63 -6.46
C LEU A 63 10.28 28.74 -5.26
N VAL A 64 9.31 27.82 -5.37
CA VAL A 64 9.02 26.85 -4.30
C VAL A 64 10.25 26.01 -3.97
N ARG A 65 10.97 25.54 -4.99
CA ARG A 65 12.21 24.79 -4.77
C ARG A 65 13.24 25.61 -4.01
N THR A 66 13.45 26.87 -4.38
CA THR A 66 14.37 27.77 -3.69
C THR A 66 13.96 27.99 -2.23
N LEU A 67 12.67 28.18 -1.96
CA LEU A 67 12.16 28.33 -0.59
C LEU A 67 12.37 27.07 0.25
N VAL A 68 12.16 25.90 -0.33
CA VAL A 68 12.43 24.61 0.32
C VAL A 68 13.91 24.43 0.61
N ASP A 69 14.78 24.69 -0.37
CA ASP A 69 16.24 24.56 -0.21
C ASP A 69 16.79 25.48 0.89
N ASN A 70 16.17 26.64 1.09
CA ASN A 70 16.52 27.59 2.15
C ASN A 70 15.85 27.30 3.51
N GLY A 71 15.06 26.21 3.62
CA GLY A 71 14.36 25.84 4.86
C GLY A 71 13.27 26.83 5.27
N LEU A 72 12.68 27.55 4.33
CA LEU A 72 11.64 28.56 4.57
C LEU A 72 10.22 28.00 4.48
N VAL A 73 10.05 26.76 4.02
CA VAL A 73 8.76 26.07 3.86
C VAL A 73 8.60 25.06 4.98
N ALA A 74 7.58 25.24 5.82
CA ALA A 74 7.22 24.26 6.84
C ALA A 74 6.25 23.19 6.29
N ALA A 75 5.26 23.61 5.46
CA ALA A 75 4.35 22.73 4.77
C ALA A 75 3.97 23.31 3.41
N CYS A 76 3.64 22.46 2.45
CA CYS A 76 3.24 22.88 1.11
C CYS A 76 2.17 21.96 0.54
N TYR A 77 1.13 22.53 -0.07
CA TYR A 77 0.04 21.80 -0.72
C TYR A 77 -0.38 22.48 -2.02
N THR A 78 -0.90 21.70 -2.97
CA THR A 78 -1.46 22.20 -4.23
C THR A 78 -2.98 22.10 -4.19
N PRO A 79 -3.73 23.21 -4.37
CA PRO A 79 -5.18 23.19 -4.35
C PRO A 79 -5.78 22.31 -5.47
N GLY A 80 -6.82 21.58 -5.10
CA GLY A 80 -7.62 20.80 -6.02
C GLY A 80 -8.90 21.55 -6.46
N PHE A 81 -9.97 20.79 -6.70
CA PHE A 81 -11.27 21.30 -7.17
C PHE A 81 -11.91 22.32 -6.20
N GLY A 82 -11.75 22.13 -4.91
CA GLY A 82 -12.31 23.01 -3.86
C GLY A 82 -11.48 24.27 -3.57
N GLY A 83 -10.41 24.51 -4.33
CA GLY A 83 -9.59 25.71 -4.22
C GLY A 83 -8.78 25.81 -2.91
N PRO A 84 -8.37 27.05 -2.54
CA PRO A 84 -7.60 27.28 -1.32
C PRO A 84 -8.29 26.80 -0.05
N ALA A 85 -9.62 26.86 0.04
CA ALA A 85 -10.36 26.39 1.21
C ALA A 85 -10.23 24.88 1.40
N GLU A 86 -10.27 24.09 0.32
CA GLU A 86 -10.02 22.66 0.36
C GLU A 86 -8.57 22.37 0.78
N ALA A 87 -7.60 23.07 0.20
CA ALA A 87 -6.20 22.91 0.53
C ALA A 87 -5.93 23.18 2.02
N VAL A 88 -6.41 24.32 2.53
CA VAL A 88 -6.32 24.70 3.94
C VAL A 88 -6.96 23.64 4.85
N PHE A 89 -8.13 23.14 4.47
CA PHE A 89 -8.80 22.07 5.23
C PHE A 89 -7.92 20.81 5.32
N LYS A 90 -7.40 20.35 4.19
CA LYS A 90 -6.53 19.15 4.15
C LYS A 90 -5.22 19.34 4.89
N MET A 91 -4.62 20.54 4.83
CA MET A 91 -3.45 20.89 5.62
C MET A 91 -3.75 20.96 7.13
N ALA A 92 -4.94 21.39 7.51
CA ALA A 92 -5.35 21.57 8.90
C ALA A 92 -5.61 20.26 9.63
N ILE A 93 -6.26 19.27 8.96
CA ILE A 93 -6.69 18.03 9.60
C ILE A 93 -5.52 17.11 9.99
N GLY A 94 -4.37 17.19 9.32
CA GLY A 94 -3.23 16.30 9.58
C GLY A 94 -2.69 16.41 11.02
N ASN A 95 -2.59 17.63 11.54
CA ASN A 95 -2.10 17.90 12.89
C ASN A 95 -3.12 18.65 13.78
N ASN A 96 -4.37 18.75 13.36
CA ASN A 96 -5.43 19.49 14.06
C ASN A 96 -5.06 20.96 14.34
N ILE A 97 -4.40 21.59 13.39
CA ILE A 97 -4.02 23.00 13.47
C ILE A 97 -5.03 23.82 12.69
N GLY A 98 -5.70 24.74 13.39
CA GLY A 98 -6.70 25.59 12.77
C GLY A 98 -6.11 26.68 11.88
N PHE A 99 -7.00 27.38 11.15
CA PHE A 99 -6.59 28.40 10.21
C PHE A 99 -7.55 29.59 10.21
N GLU A 100 -7.00 30.79 10.10
CA GLU A 100 -7.76 32.02 9.93
C GLU A 100 -7.36 32.72 8.63
N PHE A 101 -8.32 32.81 7.70
CA PHE A 101 -8.12 33.52 6.44
C PHE A 101 -7.92 35.02 6.65
N ASP A 102 -7.00 35.60 5.89
CA ASP A 102 -6.82 37.04 5.83
C ASP A 102 -8.08 37.74 5.30
N GLU A 103 -8.35 38.93 5.81
CA GLU A 103 -9.57 39.70 5.46
C GLU A 103 -9.63 40.11 3.98
N SER A 104 -8.48 40.22 3.32
CA SER A 104 -8.37 40.52 1.90
C SER A 104 -8.81 39.36 0.98
N ILE A 105 -9.01 38.17 1.56
CA ILE A 105 -9.42 36.99 0.80
C ILE A 105 -10.94 36.93 0.70
N SER A 106 -11.44 37.04 -0.51
CA SER A 106 -12.87 36.95 -0.79
C SER A 106 -13.35 35.48 -0.79
N MET A 107 -14.65 35.27 -0.57
CA MET A 107 -15.28 33.94 -0.70
C MET A 107 -15.06 33.32 -2.08
N ARG A 108 -15.04 34.13 -3.13
CA ARG A 108 -14.78 33.67 -4.49
C ARG A 108 -13.35 33.15 -4.64
N GLU A 109 -12.38 33.77 -3.98
CA GLU A 109 -10.99 33.30 -3.98
C GLU A 109 -10.82 32.06 -3.12
N MET A 110 -11.50 31.95 -1.98
CA MET A 110 -11.43 30.78 -1.08
C MET A 110 -11.85 29.48 -1.81
N PHE A 111 -12.94 29.55 -2.59
CA PHE A 111 -13.57 28.39 -3.22
C PHE A 111 -13.44 28.37 -4.75
N GLY A 112 -12.71 29.30 -5.32
CA GLY A 112 -12.42 29.34 -6.77
C GLY A 112 -11.36 28.33 -7.17
N TYR A 113 -11.36 27.97 -8.44
CA TYR A 113 -10.28 27.14 -8.99
C TYR A 113 -8.92 27.80 -8.82
N ALA A 114 -7.95 27.00 -8.39
CA ALA A 114 -6.59 27.47 -8.10
C ALA A 114 -5.53 26.47 -8.57
N TYR A 115 -5.81 25.76 -9.66
CA TYR A 115 -4.88 24.78 -10.22
C TYR A 115 -3.55 25.43 -10.59
N GLY A 116 -2.45 24.69 -10.37
CA GLY A 116 -1.09 25.15 -10.61
C GLY A 116 -0.55 26.13 -9.56
N SER A 117 -1.35 26.46 -8.52
CA SER A 117 -0.90 27.28 -7.40
C SER A 117 -0.40 26.43 -6.23
N PHE A 118 0.30 27.07 -5.28
CA PHE A 118 0.79 26.46 -4.06
C PHE A 118 0.26 27.21 -2.84
N ILE A 119 -0.13 26.46 -1.82
CA ILE A 119 -0.40 26.97 -0.47
C ILE A 119 0.80 26.57 0.39
N ILE A 120 1.50 27.56 0.93
CA ILE A 120 2.79 27.41 1.59
C ILE A 120 2.68 27.94 3.03
N GLU A 121 2.88 27.07 4.01
CA GLU A 121 3.14 27.47 5.38
C GLU A 121 4.60 27.84 5.50
N THR A 122 4.89 29.06 5.96
CA THR A 122 6.26 29.55 6.09
C THR A 122 6.80 29.27 7.49
N SER A 123 8.05 28.82 7.58
CA SER A 123 8.74 28.56 8.84
C SER A 123 9.29 29.84 9.50
N LYS A 124 9.40 30.92 8.69
CA LYS A 124 9.89 32.25 9.06
C LYS A 124 9.18 33.29 8.19
N ASP A 125 9.26 34.54 8.58
CA ASP A 125 8.79 35.63 7.73
C ASP A 125 9.56 35.65 6.40
N ILE A 126 8.81 35.78 5.31
CA ILE A 126 9.34 35.86 3.95
C ILE A 126 8.83 37.11 3.25
N ASP A 127 9.65 37.68 2.37
CA ASP A 127 9.22 38.79 1.52
C ASP A 127 8.26 38.27 0.45
N LEU A 128 7.06 38.84 0.41
CA LEU A 128 6.05 38.45 -0.58
C LEU A 128 6.41 39.03 -1.96
N THR A 129 6.51 38.17 -2.94
CA THR A 129 6.64 38.57 -4.35
C THR A 129 5.28 38.97 -4.94
N ALA A 130 5.26 39.53 -6.13
CA ALA A 130 4.01 39.93 -6.82
C ALA A 130 3.04 38.75 -7.09
N ASP A 131 3.58 37.54 -7.23
CA ASP A 131 2.81 36.31 -7.46
C ASP A 131 2.30 35.69 -6.14
N MET A 132 2.73 36.18 -5.00
CA MET A 132 2.35 35.73 -3.67
C MET A 132 1.27 36.62 -3.04
N LYS A 133 0.35 36.00 -2.36
CA LYS A 133 -0.67 36.68 -1.55
C LYS A 133 -0.72 36.04 -0.18
N LEU A 134 -0.77 36.84 0.90
CA LEU A 134 -1.04 36.32 2.22
C LEU A 134 -2.44 35.68 2.21
N LEU A 135 -2.50 34.39 2.48
CA LEU A 135 -3.77 33.65 2.56
C LEU A 135 -4.38 33.75 3.95
N GLY A 136 -3.53 33.78 4.98
CA GLY A 136 -3.91 33.85 6.38
C GLY A 136 -2.86 33.32 7.32
N LYS A 137 -3.28 32.90 8.50
CA LYS A 137 -2.39 32.37 9.55
C LYS A 137 -2.94 31.10 10.19
N THR A 138 -2.06 30.21 10.55
CA THR A 138 -2.39 29.07 11.40
C THR A 138 -2.72 29.52 12.81
N VAL A 139 -3.68 28.85 13.45
CA VAL A 139 -4.15 29.23 14.81
C VAL A 139 -4.26 28.02 15.73
N SER A 140 -4.22 28.26 17.04
CA SER A 140 -4.35 27.19 18.03
C SER A 140 -5.76 26.60 18.13
N ARG A 141 -6.77 27.35 17.69
CA ARG A 141 -8.16 26.89 17.73
C ARG A 141 -8.39 25.90 16.59
N GLU A 142 -8.88 24.71 16.87
CA GLU A 142 -9.20 23.67 15.89
C GLU A 142 -10.43 24.02 15.03
N SER A 143 -10.29 25.08 14.24
CA SER A 143 -11.34 25.60 13.35
C SER A 143 -10.74 26.33 12.17
N ILE A 144 -11.45 26.36 11.06
CA ILE A 144 -11.14 27.17 9.88
C ILE A 144 -12.18 28.27 9.76
N GLY A 145 -11.74 29.49 9.45
CA GLY A 145 -12.67 30.59 9.25
C GLY A 145 -12.02 31.93 9.01
N SER A 146 -12.82 32.95 9.16
CA SER A 146 -12.45 34.35 9.08
C SER A 146 -13.21 35.13 10.16
N LYS A 147 -13.08 36.47 10.22
CA LYS A 147 -13.93 37.33 11.06
C LYS A 147 -15.43 37.14 10.83
N LYS A 148 -15.85 36.70 9.66
CA LYS A 148 -17.25 36.52 9.25
C LYS A 148 -17.89 35.22 9.75
N GLY A 149 -17.08 34.21 10.06
CA GLY A 149 -17.59 32.93 10.53
C GLY A 149 -16.52 31.86 10.58
N ARG A 150 -16.78 30.80 11.33
CA ARG A 150 -15.85 29.68 11.55
C ARG A 150 -16.57 28.37 11.59
N VAL A 151 -15.86 27.32 11.15
CA VAL A 151 -16.32 25.93 11.23
C VAL A 151 -15.26 25.11 11.97
N ARG A 152 -15.70 24.24 12.87
CA ARG A 152 -14.81 23.34 13.62
C ARG A 152 -14.21 22.28 12.69
N LEU A 153 -12.92 21.97 12.86
CA LEU A 153 -12.25 20.93 12.07
C LEU A 153 -12.96 19.58 12.22
N LEU A 154 -13.36 19.21 13.43
CA LEU A 154 -14.08 17.97 13.66
C LEU A 154 -15.36 17.84 12.81
N ALA A 155 -16.13 18.95 12.69
CA ALA A 155 -17.35 18.93 11.87
C ALA A 155 -17.04 18.82 10.37
N LEU A 156 -16.01 19.53 9.91
CA LEU A 156 -15.57 19.43 8.50
C LEU A 156 -15.06 18.04 8.18
N ASN A 157 -14.26 17.45 9.08
CA ASN A 157 -13.71 16.10 8.88
C ASN A 157 -14.82 15.04 8.87
N ALA A 158 -15.80 15.13 9.75
CA ALA A 158 -16.95 14.23 9.75
C ALA A 158 -17.75 14.28 8.44
N LEU A 159 -17.95 15.49 7.89
CA LEU A 159 -18.60 15.66 6.57
C LEU A 159 -17.73 15.08 5.43
N TYR A 160 -16.43 15.30 5.48
CA TYR A 160 -15.50 14.82 4.45
C TYR A 160 -15.42 13.31 4.41
N GLU A 161 -15.20 12.68 5.57
CA GLU A 161 -15.12 11.21 5.69
C GLU A 161 -16.47 10.54 5.45
N GLY A 162 -17.56 11.13 5.94
CA GLY A 162 -18.90 10.57 5.81
C GLY A 162 -19.49 10.64 4.41
N LYS A 163 -18.94 11.46 3.51
CA LYS A 163 -19.52 11.69 2.18
C LYS A 163 -19.63 10.42 1.33
N LEU A 164 -18.61 9.58 1.37
CA LEU A 164 -18.56 8.33 0.59
C LEU A 164 -18.93 7.10 1.42
N GLU A 165 -19.16 7.24 2.72
CA GLU A 165 -19.45 6.11 3.60
C GLU A 165 -20.64 5.24 3.15
N PRO A 166 -21.77 5.80 2.62
CA PRO A 166 -22.87 5.01 2.13
C PRO A 166 -22.56 4.15 0.89
N VAL A 167 -21.60 4.58 0.07
CA VAL A 167 -21.25 3.94 -1.21
C VAL A 167 -19.95 3.13 -1.06
N TYR A 168 -19.02 3.62 -0.24
CA TYR A 168 -17.69 3.05 -0.07
C TYR A 168 -17.27 3.14 1.40
N SER A 169 -17.88 2.30 2.22
CA SER A 169 -17.70 2.34 3.67
C SER A 169 -16.25 2.18 4.11
N CYS A 170 -15.81 3.01 5.03
CA CYS A 170 -14.54 2.87 5.76
C CYS A 170 -14.71 2.14 7.09
N ASN A 171 -15.95 2.02 7.56
CA ASN A 171 -16.30 1.42 8.83
C ASN A 171 -17.03 0.09 8.61
N ILE A 172 -16.54 -0.96 9.24
CA ILE A 172 -17.20 -2.26 9.32
C ILE A 172 -17.73 -2.45 10.73
N LYS A 173 -18.89 -3.09 10.84
CA LYS A 173 -19.36 -3.57 12.14
C LYS A 173 -18.36 -4.60 12.63
N THR A 174 -17.66 -4.32 13.70
CA THR A 174 -16.82 -5.29 14.38
C THR A 174 -17.69 -6.26 15.17
N SER A 175 -17.36 -7.55 15.11
CA SER A 175 -17.93 -8.52 16.04
C SER A 175 -17.44 -8.21 17.45
N GLU A 176 -18.33 -8.23 18.42
CA GLU A 176 -17.99 -8.14 19.84
C GLU A 176 -17.43 -9.47 20.38
N GLU A 177 -17.47 -10.52 19.55
CA GLU A 177 -16.93 -11.82 19.92
C GLU A 177 -15.43 -11.75 20.18
N ARG A 178 -15.03 -12.14 21.38
CA ARG A 178 -13.62 -12.26 21.73
C ARG A 178 -13.03 -13.45 20.99
N ILE A 179 -12.06 -13.19 20.13
CA ILE A 179 -11.30 -14.25 19.47
C ILE A 179 -10.58 -15.07 20.56
N PRO A 180 -10.81 -16.39 20.67
CA PRO A 180 -10.15 -17.22 21.66
C PRO A 180 -8.64 -17.21 21.42
N GLU A 181 -7.88 -17.08 22.49
CA GLU A 181 -6.42 -17.10 22.41
C GLU A 181 -5.93 -18.56 22.31
N MET A 182 -5.56 -18.97 21.10
CA MET A 182 -5.00 -20.32 20.86
C MET A 182 -3.49 -20.26 20.97
N ILE A 183 -2.96 -20.53 22.16
CA ILE A 183 -1.52 -20.58 22.42
C ILE A 183 -1.04 -22.01 22.47
N TYR A 184 -0.04 -22.33 21.63
CA TYR A 184 0.67 -23.60 21.67
C TYR A 184 2.09 -23.37 22.20
N ARG A 185 2.38 -23.86 23.38
CA ARG A 185 3.62 -23.58 24.14
C ARG A 185 4.74 -24.57 23.85
N THR A 186 4.42 -25.75 23.31
CA THR A 186 5.45 -26.77 23.03
C THR A 186 6.25 -26.32 21.80
N ARG A 187 7.55 -26.19 21.96
CA ARG A 187 8.48 -25.91 20.89
C ARG A 187 8.76 -27.19 20.10
N SER A 188 9.02 -27.05 18.80
CA SER A 188 9.60 -28.13 18.02
C SER A 188 11.10 -28.22 18.35
N ASP A 189 11.56 -29.36 18.77
CA ASP A 189 12.99 -29.65 18.98
C ASP A 189 13.63 -30.30 17.75
N ALA A 190 12.88 -30.39 16.65
CA ALA A 190 13.38 -30.92 15.39
C ALA A 190 14.55 -30.10 14.88
N GLU A 191 15.69 -30.69 14.71
CA GLU A 191 16.83 -30.12 14.02
C GLU A 191 16.75 -30.47 12.56
N PRO A 192 17.29 -29.61 11.67
CA PRO A 192 17.31 -29.91 10.23
C PRO A 192 18.10 -31.20 10.00
N SER A 193 17.57 -32.05 9.13
CA SER A 193 18.21 -33.32 8.79
C SER A 193 19.56 -33.12 8.12
N LYS A 194 19.72 -31.95 7.46
CA LYS A 194 20.96 -31.54 6.78
C LYS A 194 21.16 -30.04 6.96
N ALA A 195 22.29 -29.66 7.52
CA ALA A 195 22.70 -28.26 7.56
C ALA A 195 23.09 -27.78 6.15
N VAL A 196 22.52 -26.66 5.72
CA VAL A 196 22.84 -26.01 4.47
C VAL A 196 23.35 -24.60 4.78
N GLU A 197 24.61 -24.34 4.46
CA GLU A 197 25.24 -23.05 4.77
C GLU A 197 24.58 -21.90 4.00
N LYS A 198 24.29 -22.09 2.71
CA LYS A 198 23.64 -21.13 1.85
C LYS A 198 22.41 -21.75 1.16
N PRO A 199 21.22 -21.69 1.81
CA PRO A 199 20.03 -22.32 1.26
C PRO A 199 19.57 -21.65 -0.03
N ARG A 200 19.21 -22.47 -1.02
CA ARG A 200 18.72 -22.03 -2.32
C ARG A 200 17.22 -21.89 -2.31
N PHE A 201 16.75 -20.68 -2.59
CA PHE A 201 15.35 -20.31 -2.69
C PHE A 201 14.92 -20.22 -4.13
N LEU A 202 13.91 -20.99 -4.52
CA LEU A 202 13.26 -20.90 -5.82
C LEU A 202 12.04 -19.98 -5.70
N ILE A 203 12.03 -18.90 -6.47
CA ILE A 203 11.01 -17.85 -6.45
C ILE A 203 10.29 -17.85 -7.79
N PRO A 204 9.08 -18.47 -7.89
CA PRO A 204 8.33 -18.50 -9.15
C PRO A 204 7.70 -17.15 -9.46
N VAL A 205 7.76 -16.75 -10.72
CA VAL A 205 7.14 -15.54 -11.25
C VAL A 205 6.09 -15.93 -12.28
N PHE A 206 4.85 -15.58 -11.99
CA PHE A 206 3.69 -15.78 -12.86
C PHE A 206 3.26 -14.45 -13.49
N PRO A 207 2.50 -14.44 -14.58
CA PRO A 207 1.88 -13.22 -15.06
C PRO A 207 1.07 -12.54 -13.93
N GLY A 208 1.44 -11.30 -13.58
CA GLY A 208 0.84 -10.55 -12.47
C GLY A 208 1.59 -10.65 -11.13
N THR A 209 2.63 -11.45 -11.00
CA THR A 209 3.57 -11.38 -9.85
C THR A 209 4.33 -10.06 -9.91
N ASN A 210 4.54 -9.41 -8.76
CA ASN A 210 5.24 -8.12 -8.70
C ASN A 210 6.14 -7.92 -7.47
N CYS A 211 6.36 -8.94 -6.66
CA CYS A 211 7.18 -8.88 -5.44
C CYS A 211 8.41 -9.81 -5.49
N GLU A 212 8.78 -10.32 -6.67
CA GLU A 212 9.88 -11.28 -6.84
C GLU A 212 11.25 -10.68 -6.49
N TYR A 213 11.50 -9.44 -6.92
CA TYR A 213 12.77 -8.76 -6.63
C TYR A 213 12.93 -8.40 -5.16
N ASP A 214 11.84 -7.97 -4.50
CA ASP A 214 11.86 -7.68 -3.07
C ASP A 214 12.06 -8.96 -2.25
N THR A 215 11.44 -10.07 -2.69
CA THR A 215 11.61 -11.38 -2.10
C THR A 215 13.05 -11.86 -2.27
N ALA A 216 13.62 -11.76 -3.46
CA ALA A 216 15.02 -12.13 -3.75
C ALA A 216 15.99 -11.32 -2.87
N ARG A 217 15.82 -10.01 -2.79
CA ARG A 217 16.63 -9.15 -1.94
C ARG A 217 16.54 -9.51 -0.46
N ALA A 218 15.35 -9.84 0.02
CA ALA A 218 15.16 -10.27 1.41
C ALA A 218 15.88 -11.59 1.70
N VAL A 219 15.83 -12.55 0.76
CA VAL A 219 16.55 -13.83 0.84
C VAL A 219 18.06 -13.61 0.87
N GLU A 220 18.59 -12.80 -0.04
CA GLU A 220 20.03 -12.50 -0.14
C GLU A 220 20.54 -11.77 1.11
N ASN A 221 19.78 -10.80 1.62
CA ASN A 221 20.09 -10.10 2.87
C ASN A 221 20.10 -11.03 4.09
N ALA A 222 19.32 -12.12 4.04
CA ALA A 222 19.30 -13.15 5.08
C ALA A 222 20.41 -14.22 4.89
N GLY A 223 21.23 -14.12 3.83
CA GLY A 223 22.34 -15.05 3.56
C GLY A 223 21.97 -16.25 2.67
N GLY A 224 20.77 -16.28 2.10
CA GLY A 224 20.35 -17.31 1.12
C GLY A 224 20.83 -17.00 -0.32
N GLU A 225 20.55 -17.93 -1.20
CA GLU A 225 20.69 -17.77 -2.66
C GLU A 225 19.30 -17.72 -3.29
N ALA A 226 18.99 -16.63 -4.00
CA ALA A 226 17.71 -16.44 -4.66
C ALA A 226 17.79 -16.81 -6.15
N GLU A 227 16.90 -17.69 -6.60
CA GLU A 227 16.68 -18.01 -8.01
C GLU A 227 15.28 -17.58 -8.42
N ILE A 228 15.19 -16.52 -9.24
CA ILE A 228 13.92 -16.07 -9.83
C ILE A 228 13.64 -16.92 -11.07
N PHE A 229 12.50 -17.62 -11.08
CA PHE A 229 12.06 -18.45 -12.18
C PHE A 229 10.81 -17.89 -12.85
N VAL A 230 10.94 -17.41 -14.09
CA VAL A 230 9.83 -16.86 -14.87
C VAL A 230 9.06 -17.97 -15.56
N VAL A 231 7.77 -18.10 -15.25
CA VAL A 231 6.86 -19.04 -15.91
C VAL A 231 6.38 -18.45 -17.23
N ASN A 232 6.84 -19.01 -18.34
CA ASN A 232 6.41 -18.64 -19.68
C ASN A 232 5.13 -19.37 -20.06
N ASN A 233 4.07 -18.62 -20.37
CA ASN A 233 2.74 -19.16 -20.68
C ASN A 233 2.14 -18.63 -22.00
N LEU A 234 2.96 -18.02 -22.88
CA LEU A 234 2.47 -17.44 -24.14
C LEU A 234 1.91 -18.48 -25.11
N THR A 235 2.42 -19.71 -25.04
CA THR A 235 1.92 -20.85 -25.83
C THR A 235 1.88 -22.10 -24.97
N ALA A 236 1.14 -23.11 -25.40
CA ALA A 236 1.09 -24.42 -24.74
C ALA A 236 2.48 -25.06 -24.60
N ASP A 237 3.35 -24.90 -25.62
CA ASP A 237 4.71 -25.45 -25.57
C ASP A 237 5.63 -24.66 -24.62
N HIS A 238 5.43 -23.35 -24.50
CA HIS A 238 6.12 -22.56 -23.49
C HIS A 238 5.74 -23.02 -22.08
N LEU A 239 4.46 -23.27 -21.84
CA LEU A 239 3.99 -23.74 -20.55
C LEU A 239 4.53 -25.15 -20.23
N LYS A 240 4.48 -26.09 -21.17
CA LYS A 240 5.07 -27.45 -21.01
C LYS A 240 6.55 -27.38 -20.65
N ARG A 241 7.31 -26.52 -21.34
CA ARG A 241 8.72 -26.30 -21.06
C ARG A 241 8.91 -25.70 -19.65
N SER A 242 8.17 -24.68 -19.29
CA SER A 242 8.23 -24.07 -17.96
C SER A 242 7.93 -25.09 -16.84
N VAL A 243 6.95 -25.98 -17.03
CA VAL A 243 6.66 -27.07 -16.07
C VAL A 243 7.89 -27.97 -15.87
N LYS A 244 8.50 -28.42 -16.97
CA LYS A 244 9.67 -29.30 -16.92
C LYS A 244 10.89 -28.63 -16.28
N GLU A 245 11.17 -27.40 -16.66
CA GLU A 245 12.31 -26.63 -16.16
C GLU A 245 12.10 -26.24 -14.69
N PHE A 246 10.88 -25.88 -14.31
CA PHE A 246 10.54 -25.58 -12.91
C PHE A 246 10.69 -26.80 -11.99
N ALA A 247 10.20 -27.96 -12.43
CA ALA A 247 10.38 -29.20 -11.65
C ALA A 247 11.88 -29.54 -11.47
N ALA A 248 12.70 -29.33 -12.51
CA ALA A 248 14.15 -29.53 -12.43
C ALA A 248 14.86 -28.51 -11.52
N ALA A 249 14.39 -27.26 -11.48
CA ALA A 249 14.88 -26.24 -10.55
C ALA A 249 14.46 -26.55 -9.10
N LEU A 250 13.20 -26.95 -8.91
CA LEU A 250 12.65 -27.31 -7.60
C LEU A 250 13.39 -28.52 -7.01
N ALA A 251 13.81 -29.49 -7.82
CA ALA A 251 14.61 -30.63 -7.37
C ALA A 251 15.94 -30.21 -6.73
N LYS A 252 16.47 -29.03 -7.06
CA LYS A 252 17.74 -28.49 -6.53
C LYS A 252 17.54 -27.45 -5.44
N ALA A 253 16.31 -26.98 -5.22
CA ALA A 253 15.99 -25.97 -4.22
C ALA A 253 15.91 -26.58 -2.80
N ASN A 254 16.22 -25.74 -1.81
CA ASN A 254 15.95 -26.01 -0.39
C ASN A 254 14.63 -25.38 0.06
N VAL A 255 14.23 -24.31 -0.59
CA VAL A 255 13.01 -23.56 -0.24
C VAL A 255 12.27 -23.18 -1.52
N LEU A 256 10.96 -23.39 -1.53
CA LEU A 256 10.05 -22.77 -2.48
C LEU A 256 9.43 -21.55 -1.81
N PHE A 257 9.67 -20.35 -2.36
CA PHE A 257 9.12 -19.10 -1.83
C PHE A 257 8.22 -18.45 -2.86
N ILE A 258 6.91 -18.49 -2.64
CA ILE A 258 5.92 -17.97 -3.56
C ILE A 258 5.61 -16.51 -3.20
N PRO A 259 5.99 -15.52 -4.04
CA PRO A 259 5.78 -14.11 -3.75
C PRO A 259 4.31 -13.69 -3.87
N GLY A 260 4.06 -12.45 -3.52
CA GLY A 260 2.77 -11.81 -3.71
C GLY A 260 2.58 -11.25 -5.12
N GLY A 261 1.46 -10.59 -5.31
CA GLY A 261 1.03 -10.01 -6.58
C GLY A 261 -0.39 -10.41 -6.91
N PHE A 262 -0.70 -10.46 -8.21
CA PHE A 262 -2.02 -10.73 -8.76
C PHE A 262 -1.91 -11.74 -9.91
N SER A 263 -1.51 -12.98 -9.59
CA SER A 263 -1.27 -13.99 -10.59
C SER A 263 -2.52 -14.35 -11.40
N GLY A 264 -2.43 -14.21 -12.72
CA GLY A 264 -3.55 -14.47 -13.63
C GLY A 264 -4.66 -13.43 -13.54
N ALA A 265 -4.33 -12.19 -13.10
CA ALA A 265 -5.23 -11.03 -12.97
C ALA A 265 -6.29 -11.14 -11.87
N ASP A 266 -6.08 -11.96 -10.84
CA ASP A 266 -6.95 -12.10 -9.65
C ASP A 266 -8.43 -12.10 -9.99
N GLU A 267 -8.92 -13.21 -10.45
CA GLU A 267 -10.33 -13.37 -10.73
C GLU A 267 -11.19 -13.33 -9.45
N PRO A 268 -12.42 -12.79 -9.52
CA PRO A 268 -13.26 -12.51 -8.36
C PRO A 268 -13.49 -13.68 -7.40
N ASP A 269 -13.47 -14.93 -7.88
CA ASP A 269 -13.75 -16.13 -7.07
C ASP A 269 -12.50 -16.75 -6.44
N GLY A 270 -11.52 -15.93 -6.13
CA GLY A 270 -10.38 -16.33 -5.33
C GLY A 270 -9.04 -16.32 -6.05
N SER A 271 -8.18 -15.56 -5.44
CA SER A 271 -6.81 -15.33 -5.88
C SER A 271 -5.93 -16.55 -5.73
N GLY A 272 -4.87 -16.61 -6.54
CA GLY A 272 -3.90 -17.71 -6.52
C GLY A 272 -4.28 -18.95 -7.33
N LYS A 273 -5.38 -18.92 -8.10
CA LYS A 273 -5.83 -20.06 -8.94
C LYS A 273 -4.78 -20.49 -9.97
N PHE A 274 -4.13 -19.55 -10.64
CA PHE A 274 -3.11 -19.86 -11.65
C PHE A 274 -1.91 -20.54 -11.01
N ILE A 275 -1.40 -20.04 -9.89
CA ILE A 275 -0.32 -20.67 -9.12
C ILE A 275 -0.74 -22.08 -8.69
N THR A 276 -1.94 -22.22 -8.15
CA THR A 276 -2.48 -23.51 -7.70
C THR A 276 -2.56 -24.52 -8.84
N SER A 277 -3.06 -24.10 -9.99
CA SER A 277 -3.16 -24.96 -11.18
C SER A 277 -1.77 -25.40 -11.67
N PHE A 278 -0.81 -24.48 -11.72
CA PHE A 278 0.56 -24.77 -12.12
C PHE A 278 1.24 -25.75 -11.16
N LEU A 279 1.14 -25.53 -9.84
CA LEU A 279 1.76 -26.38 -8.84
C LEU A 279 1.08 -27.75 -8.67
N ARG A 280 -0.16 -27.90 -9.12
CA ARG A 280 -0.87 -29.21 -9.20
C ARG A 280 -0.43 -30.06 -10.38
N ASN A 281 0.37 -29.53 -11.31
CA ASN A 281 0.94 -30.37 -12.34
C ASN A 281 1.72 -31.53 -11.72
N GLU A 282 1.53 -32.77 -12.21
CA GLU A 282 2.08 -33.98 -11.62
C GLU A 282 3.59 -33.91 -11.41
N ALA A 283 4.35 -33.46 -12.44
CA ALA A 283 5.80 -33.36 -12.34
C ALA A 283 6.25 -32.38 -11.25
N ILE A 284 5.54 -31.27 -11.06
CA ILE A 284 5.85 -30.27 -10.04
C ILE A 284 5.38 -30.74 -8.66
N SER A 285 4.18 -31.26 -8.55
CA SER A 285 3.61 -31.71 -7.27
C SER A 285 4.42 -32.81 -6.63
N VAL A 286 4.90 -33.78 -7.42
CA VAL A 286 5.80 -34.85 -6.95
C VAL A 286 7.10 -34.26 -6.40
N GLU A 287 7.74 -33.35 -7.12
CA GLU A 287 8.99 -32.73 -6.65
C GLU A 287 8.79 -31.83 -5.44
N LEU A 288 7.64 -31.16 -5.36
CA LEU A 288 7.28 -30.34 -4.19
C LEU A 288 7.08 -31.22 -2.94
N MET A 289 6.40 -32.34 -3.09
CA MET A 289 6.23 -33.27 -1.95
C MET A 289 7.57 -33.94 -1.54
N LYS A 290 8.48 -34.21 -2.50
CA LYS A 290 9.85 -34.66 -2.17
C LYS A 290 10.66 -33.58 -1.45
N LEU A 291 10.50 -32.29 -1.86
CA LEU A 291 11.13 -31.17 -1.15
C LEU A 291 10.75 -31.19 0.32
N LEU A 292 9.46 -31.35 0.63
CA LEU A 292 8.95 -31.32 2.01
C LEU A 292 9.26 -32.61 2.79
N ASN A 293 9.05 -33.79 2.21
CA ASN A 293 9.04 -35.04 2.93
C ASN A 293 10.38 -35.81 2.90
N GLU A 294 11.20 -35.59 1.87
CA GLU A 294 12.45 -36.35 1.66
C GLU A 294 13.69 -35.47 1.83
N ARG A 295 13.61 -34.19 1.43
CA ARG A 295 14.76 -33.27 1.49
C ARG A 295 14.75 -32.31 2.66
N ASP A 296 13.74 -32.41 3.55
CA ASP A 296 13.57 -31.53 4.73
C ASP A 296 13.56 -30.05 4.35
N GLY A 297 13.01 -29.74 3.17
CA GLY A 297 12.93 -28.39 2.65
C GLY A 297 11.74 -27.62 3.18
N LEU A 298 11.66 -26.34 2.85
CA LEU A 298 10.63 -25.43 3.34
C LEU A 298 9.82 -24.84 2.16
N VAL A 299 8.58 -24.46 2.50
CA VAL A 299 7.70 -23.69 1.62
C VAL A 299 7.20 -22.46 2.35
N ALA A 300 7.22 -21.32 1.68
CA ALA A 300 6.62 -20.08 2.14
C ALA A 300 5.77 -19.43 1.05
N GLY A 301 4.75 -18.69 1.46
CA GLY A 301 3.92 -17.90 0.55
C GLY A 301 3.46 -16.61 1.21
N ILE A 302 3.57 -15.51 0.47
CA ILE A 302 3.13 -14.18 0.93
C ILE A 302 1.98 -13.71 0.06
N CYS A 303 0.91 -13.17 0.66
CA CYS A 303 -0.24 -12.59 -0.02
C CYS A 303 -0.83 -13.57 -1.04
N ASN A 304 -0.68 -13.33 -2.34
CA ASN A 304 -1.16 -14.22 -3.40
C ASN A 304 -0.53 -15.64 -3.32
N GLY A 305 0.74 -15.72 -2.92
CA GLY A 305 1.39 -17.00 -2.64
C GLY A 305 0.78 -17.73 -1.44
N PHE A 306 0.40 -17.02 -0.38
CA PHE A 306 -0.29 -17.63 0.76
C PHE A 306 -1.69 -18.14 0.37
N GLN A 307 -2.45 -17.37 -0.42
CA GLN A 307 -3.73 -17.81 -0.99
C GLN A 307 -3.58 -19.13 -1.77
N ALA A 308 -2.52 -19.24 -2.57
CA ALA A 308 -2.23 -20.47 -3.31
C ALA A 308 -1.90 -21.65 -2.39
N LEU A 309 -1.11 -21.45 -1.32
CA LEU A 309 -0.78 -22.52 -0.36
C LEU A 309 -2.02 -23.08 0.33
N ILE A 310 -2.96 -22.22 0.71
CA ILE A 310 -4.25 -22.64 1.28
C ILE A 310 -5.06 -23.45 0.25
N LYS A 311 -5.19 -22.94 -0.98
CA LYS A 311 -5.96 -23.62 -2.05
C LYS A 311 -5.32 -24.94 -2.51
N LEU A 312 -4.01 -25.10 -2.35
CA LEU A 312 -3.33 -26.36 -2.61
C LEU A 312 -3.60 -27.42 -1.53
N GLY A 313 -3.97 -27.00 -0.33
CA GLY A 313 -4.07 -27.87 0.85
C GLY A 313 -2.75 -27.98 1.63
N LEU A 314 -1.64 -27.40 1.15
CA LEU A 314 -0.37 -27.37 1.88
C LEU A 314 -0.52 -26.72 3.26
N LEU A 315 -1.42 -25.75 3.37
CA LEU A 315 -1.86 -25.19 4.64
C LEU A 315 -3.36 -25.49 4.81
N PRO A 316 -3.79 -26.10 5.92
CA PRO A 316 -2.98 -26.55 7.06
C PRO A 316 -2.51 -28.01 6.97
N TYR A 317 -2.79 -28.73 5.88
CA TYR A 317 -2.69 -30.21 5.85
C TYR A 317 -1.28 -30.75 5.57
N GLY A 318 -0.38 -29.91 5.01
CA GLY A 318 0.99 -30.33 4.68
C GLY A 318 1.12 -31.14 3.39
N GLU A 319 0.04 -31.32 2.63
CA GLU A 319 0.00 -32.08 1.38
C GLU A 319 -0.84 -31.38 0.33
N ILE A 320 -0.53 -31.65 -0.94
CA ILE A 320 -1.36 -31.19 -2.06
C ILE A 320 -2.59 -32.07 -2.16
N GLY A 321 -3.75 -31.49 -1.85
CA GLY A 321 -5.01 -32.24 -1.78
C GLY A 321 -6.18 -31.51 -2.43
N VAL A 322 -7.32 -32.21 -2.45
CA VAL A 322 -8.60 -31.62 -2.86
C VAL A 322 -9.22 -30.92 -1.65
N GLN A 323 -9.56 -29.65 -1.80
CA GLN A 323 -10.31 -28.93 -0.78
C GLN A 323 -11.70 -29.57 -0.59
N LYS A 324 -12.10 -29.71 0.66
CA LYS A 324 -13.43 -30.16 1.08
C LYS A 324 -14.28 -28.96 1.42
N GLU A 325 -15.57 -29.15 1.58
CA GLU A 325 -16.54 -28.10 1.92
C GLU A 325 -16.14 -27.31 3.19
N ASN A 326 -15.56 -27.99 4.16
CA ASN A 326 -15.11 -27.40 5.42
C ASN A 326 -13.60 -27.12 5.48
N SER A 327 -12.90 -27.13 4.33
CA SER A 327 -11.48 -26.76 4.28
C SER A 327 -11.33 -25.26 4.45
N PRO A 328 -10.33 -24.78 5.19
CA PRO A 328 -10.08 -23.36 5.34
C PRO A 328 -9.78 -22.72 4.00
N THR A 329 -10.21 -21.48 3.84
CA THR A 329 -9.94 -20.68 2.66
C THR A 329 -9.71 -19.21 3.00
N LEU A 330 -9.21 -18.45 2.04
CA LEU A 330 -9.17 -17.00 2.09
C LEU A 330 -10.24 -16.44 1.16
N THR A 331 -11.01 -15.49 1.65
CA THR A 331 -12.11 -14.87 0.93
C THR A 331 -12.12 -13.35 1.10
N PHE A 332 -13.12 -12.69 0.52
CA PHE A 332 -13.26 -11.24 0.54
C PHE A 332 -13.27 -10.66 1.95
N ASN A 333 -12.62 -9.50 2.09
CA ASN A 333 -12.69 -8.70 3.31
C ASN A 333 -14.14 -8.34 3.64
N ASN A 334 -14.48 -8.29 4.94
CA ASN A 334 -15.82 -7.90 5.38
C ASN A 334 -16.23 -6.49 4.93
N ILE A 335 -15.24 -5.62 4.70
CA ILE A 335 -15.48 -4.28 4.18
C ILE A 335 -15.82 -4.25 2.68
N GLY A 336 -15.75 -5.40 1.99
CA GLY A 336 -16.06 -5.51 0.56
C GLY A 336 -15.04 -4.88 -0.39
N ARG A 337 -13.86 -4.52 0.10
CA ARG A 337 -12.81 -3.88 -0.70
C ARG A 337 -11.40 -4.14 -0.18
N HIS A 338 -10.40 -3.68 -0.94
CA HIS A 338 -9.00 -3.73 -0.55
C HIS A 338 -8.73 -2.96 0.74
N GLN A 339 -7.90 -3.56 1.60
CA GLN A 339 -7.39 -2.97 2.84
C GLN A 339 -5.87 -2.89 2.78
N SER A 340 -5.32 -1.70 3.04
CA SER A 340 -3.88 -1.47 3.16
C SER A 340 -3.61 -0.77 4.48
N LYS A 341 -2.99 -1.47 5.42
CA LYS A 341 -2.65 -0.93 6.76
C LYS A 341 -1.62 -1.78 7.49
N LEU A 342 -1.06 -1.22 8.56
CA LEU A 342 -0.26 -1.97 9.51
C LEU A 342 -1.17 -2.67 10.52
N VAL A 343 -0.95 -3.97 10.72
CA VAL A 343 -1.66 -4.78 11.72
C VAL A 343 -0.68 -5.41 12.70
N ARG A 344 -1.18 -5.68 13.90
CA ARG A 344 -0.41 -6.36 14.95
C ARG A 344 -0.78 -7.84 14.94
N THR A 345 0.21 -8.70 14.76
CA THR A 345 0.07 -10.16 14.86
C THR A 345 0.79 -10.68 16.09
N LYS A 346 0.20 -11.67 16.73
CA LYS A 346 0.78 -12.31 17.92
C LYS A 346 1.28 -13.70 17.56
N VAL A 347 2.51 -14.03 17.92
CA VAL A 347 3.06 -15.36 17.75
C VAL A 347 2.39 -16.30 18.75
N CYS A 348 1.56 -17.21 18.24
CA CYS A 348 0.83 -18.18 19.07
C CYS A 348 1.53 -19.54 19.17
N SER A 349 2.51 -19.79 18.30
CA SER A 349 3.28 -21.04 18.28
C SER A 349 4.65 -20.80 17.64
N THR A 350 5.66 -21.52 18.13
CA THR A 350 7.02 -21.55 17.56
C THR A 350 7.38 -22.93 17.00
N ARG A 351 6.39 -23.76 16.69
CA ARG A 351 6.60 -25.07 16.05
C ARG A 351 7.13 -24.95 14.62
N SER A 352 6.71 -23.92 13.90
CA SER A 352 7.19 -23.69 12.53
C SER A 352 8.68 -23.32 12.53
N PRO A 353 9.49 -23.91 11.65
CA PRO A 353 10.89 -23.50 11.45
C PRO A 353 11.06 -22.01 11.17
N TRP A 354 10.10 -21.39 10.50
CA TRP A 354 10.06 -19.95 10.20
C TRP A 354 10.00 -19.08 11.47
N LEU A 355 9.46 -19.59 12.57
CA LEU A 355 9.30 -18.87 13.84
C LEU A 355 10.28 -19.35 14.92
N ARG A 356 11.29 -20.13 14.59
CA ARG A 356 12.22 -20.73 15.56
C ARG A 356 12.94 -19.71 16.44
N LYS A 357 13.22 -18.51 15.91
CA LYS A 357 13.85 -17.41 16.64
C LYS A 357 12.86 -16.48 17.36
N ALA A 358 11.56 -16.68 17.17
CA ALA A 358 10.52 -15.91 17.83
C ALA A 358 10.17 -16.50 19.21
N SER A 359 9.44 -15.73 20.00
CA SER A 359 8.89 -16.15 21.29
C SER A 359 7.37 -16.18 21.26
N VAL A 360 6.75 -17.18 21.89
CA VAL A 360 5.29 -17.22 22.06
C VAL A 360 4.84 -15.99 22.83
N GLY A 361 3.84 -15.28 22.31
CA GLY A 361 3.36 -14.02 22.85
C GLY A 361 4.03 -12.78 22.23
N GLN A 362 5.10 -12.92 21.46
CA GLN A 362 5.73 -11.82 20.76
C GLN A 362 4.73 -11.17 19.77
N ILE A 363 4.70 -9.84 19.77
CA ILE A 363 3.85 -9.06 18.86
C ILE A 363 4.72 -8.52 17.75
N LEU A 364 4.29 -8.78 16.52
CA LEU A 364 4.91 -8.28 15.30
C LEU A 364 3.95 -7.29 14.64
N THR A 365 4.46 -6.18 14.15
CA THR A 365 3.70 -5.27 13.30
C THR A 365 4.03 -5.59 11.86
N VAL A 366 3.02 -5.94 11.07
CA VAL A 366 3.17 -6.33 9.68
C VAL A 366 2.24 -5.52 8.79
N PRO A 367 2.65 -5.12 7.58
CA PRO A 367 1.76 -4.53 6.62
C PRO A 367 0.83 -5.59 6.03
N ILE A 368 -0.43 -5.23 5.85
CA ILE A 368 -1.37 -5.97 5.02
C ILE A 368 -1.79 -5.11 3.83
N SER A 369 -1.99 -5.76 2.68
CA SER A 369 -2.50 -5.12 1.46
C SER A 369 -3.24 -6.19 0.66
N HIS A 370 -4.55 -6.30 0.86
CA HIS A 370 -5.35 -7.36 0.26
C HIS A 370 -6.83 -7.00 0.15
N GLY A 371 -7.51 -7.51 -0.88
CA GLY A 371 -8.97 -7.56 -1.01
C GLY A 371 -9.57 -8.87 -0.45
N GLU A 372 -8.79 -9.95 -0.50
CA GLU A 372 -9.15 -11.30 -0.11
C GLU A 372 -8.15 -11.86 0.91
N GLY A 373 -8.20 -11.37 2.13
CA GLY A 373 -7.35 -11.81 3.22
C GLY A 373 -8.11 -12.31 4.44
N ARG A 374 -9.43 -12.43 4.35
CA ARG A 374 -10.26 -13.00 5.42
C ARG A 374 -10.15 -14.51 5.41
N PHE A 375 -9.60 -15.05 6.48
CA PHE A 375 -9.50 -16.48 6.71
C PHE A 375 -10.84 -17.01 7.25
N VAL A 376 -11.38 -18.04 6.64
CA VAL A 376 -12.64 -18.70 7.01
C VAL A 376 -12.49 -20.20 6.99
#